data_6b0431ec7bb5a949698b074930e586f3
#
_entry.id   6b0431ec7bb5a949698b074930e586f3
#
_cell.length_a   1.000
_cell.length_b   1.000
_cell.length_c   1.000
_cell.angle_alpha   90.00
_cell.angle_beta   90.00
_cell.angle_gamma   90.00
#
_symmetry.space_group_name_H-M   'P 1'
#
loop_
_entity.id
_entity.type
_entity.pdbx_description
1 polymer ?
#
loop_
_entity_poly.entity_id
_entity_poly.type
_entity_poly.pdbx_seq_one_letter_code
_entity_poly.pdbx_strand_id
1 'polypeptide(L)'
;DGVFEVLSTSGDTHLGGDDFDKVIVDHLEETFKSNEGIDLRQDKQALQRLTEAAEKAKIELSNATQSEINLPFITATPEGPKHLDLTLTRVKFEELASSLIDRCRVPVEQALKDAKLSSGELDEIVMVGGSTRMPAVQELVKRVTGKDPNQTVNPDEVVAVGAAIQGGVLAGEVK
;
A
#
# COMPACT_ATOMS: atom_id res chain seq x y z
N ASP A 1 0.80 -20.25 -25.90
CA ASP A 1 -0.33 -20.51 -26.81
C ASP A 1 -1.38 -19.37 -26.83
N GLY A 2 -1.13 -18.23 -26.18
CA GLY A 2 -2.00 -17.03 -26.23
C GLY A 2 -3.36 -17.15 -25.56
N VAL A 3 -3.65 -18.24 -24.86
CA VAL A 3 -4.91 -18.45 -24.12
C VAL A 3 -4.63 -18.28 -22.62
N PHE A 4 -5.41 -17.39 -21.98
CA PHE A 4 -5.37 -17.20 -20.53
C PHE A 4 -6.59 -17.85 -19.90
N GLU A 5 -6.36 -18.60 -18.82
CA GLU A 5 -7.40 -19.21 -18.02
C GLU A 5 -7.28 -18.70 -16.57
N VAL A 6 -8.38 -18.20 -16.02
CA VAL A 6 -8.44 -17.79 -14.61
C VAL A 6 -8.88 -18.99 -13.77
N LEU A 7 -7.98 -19.50 -12.93
CA LEU A 7 -8.26 -20.66 -12.07
C LEU A 7 -9.01 -20.25 -10.80
N SER A 8 -8.71 -19.10 -10.22
CA SER A 8 -9.40 -18.58 -9.05
C SER A 8 -9.18 -17.08 -8.92
N THR A 9 -10.05 -16.43 -8.15
CA THR A 9 -9.94 -15.03 -7.74
C THR A 9 -10.29 -14.90 -6.27
N SER A 10 -9.56 -14.06 -5.55
CA SER A 10 -9.87 -13.69 -4.17
C SER A 10 -9.37 -12.29 -3.88
N GLY A 11 -10.02 -11.58 -2.97
CA GLY A 11 -9.65 -10.22 -2.59
C GLY A 11 -10.33 -9.76 -1.32
N ASP A 12 -9.86 -8.64 -0.79
CA ASP A 12 -10.51 -7.88 0.28
C ASP A 12 -10.90 -6.51 -0.30
N THR A 13 -12.20 -6.30 -0.52
CA THR A 13 -12.75 -5.07 -1.14
C THR A 13 -12.62 -3.84 -0.25
N HIS A 14 -12.26 -4.02 1.02
CA HIS A 14 -12.08 -2.97 2.02
C HIS A 14 -10.61 -2.83 2.44
N LEU A 15 -9.68 -3.24 1.60
CA LEU A 15 -8.26 -3.12 1.84
C LEU A 15 -7.56 -2.54 0.61
N GLY A 16 -6.89 -1.42 0.81
CA GLY A 16 -6.15 -0.71 -0.24
C GLY A 16 -5.13 0.26 0.32
N GLY A 17 -4.49 1.02 -0.58
CA GLY A 17 -3.48 2.00 -0.21
C GLY A 17 -3.96 3.06 0.78
N ASP A 18 -5.22 3.46 0.67
CA ASP A 18 -5.84 4.47 1.54
C ASP A 18 -5.92 4.02 3.01
N ASP A 19 -6.06 2.71 3.25
CA ASP A 19 -6.05 2.17 4.62
C ASP A 19 -4.67 2.30 5.27
N PHE A 20 -3.61 2.12 4.48
CA PHE A 20 -2.24 2.36 4.93
C PHE A 20 -1.97 3.85 5.18
N ASP A 21 -2.48 4.74 4.33
CA ASP A 21 -2.41 6.19 4.56
C ASP A 21 -3.11 6.57 5.87
N LYS A 22 -4.30 6.01 6.09
CA LYS A 22 -5.09 6.27 7.31
C LYS A 22 -4.35 5.89 8.58
N VAL A 23 -3.62 4.79 8.59
CA VAL A 23 -2.78 4.38 9.73
C VAL A 23 -1.75 5.45 10.07
N ILE A 24 -1.13 6.06 9.07
CA ILE A 24 -0.18 7.17 9.27
C ILE A 24 -0.91 8.41 9.77
N VAL A 25 -2.04 8.78 9.17
CA VAL A 25 -2.85 9.92 9.62
C VAL A 25 -3.22 9.78 11.10
N ASP A 26 -3.74 8.63 11.49
CA ASP A 26 -4.12 8.35 12.88
C ASP A 26 -2.91 8.52 13.83
N HIS A 27 -1.74 8.02 13.43
CA HIS A 27 -0.51 8.18 14.22
C HIS A 27 -0.07 9.65 14.36
N LEU A 28 -0.16 10.44 13.29
CA LEU A 28 0.17 11.87 13.33
C LEU A 28 -0.80 12.64 14.21
N GLU A 29 -2.10 12.37 14.11
CA GLU A 29 -3.12 13.00 14.94
C GLU A 29 -2.95 12.66 16.42
N GLU A 30 -2.74 11.40 16.76
CA GLU A 30 -2.53 10.96 18.14
C GLU A 30 -1.27 11.58 18.74
N THR A 31 -0.19 11.62 17.97
CA THR A 31 1.07 12.25 18.40
C THR A 31 0.88 13.73 18.64
N PHE A 32 0.23 14.45 17.74
CA PHE A 32 -0.04 15.87 17.88
C PHE A 32 -0.96 16.17 19.07
N LYS A 33 -2.03 15.38 19.22
CA LYS A 33 -2.96 15.50 20.36
C LYS A 33 -2.27 15.24 21.70
N SER A 34 -1.37 14.26 21.75
CA SER A 34 -0.59 13.98 22.95
C SER A 34 0.35 15.11 23.32
N ASN A 35 0.97 15.77 22.34
CA ASN A 35 1.95 16.83 22.57
C ASN A 35 1.30 18.20 22.81
N GLU A 36 0.25 18.54 22.07
CA GLU A 36 -0.36 19.88 22.06
C GLU A 36 -1.77 19.92 22.64
N GLY A 37 -2.39 18.78 22.94
CA GLY A 37 -3.76 18.70 23.46
C GLY A 37 -4.85 19.05 22.44
N ILE A 38 -4.52 19.15 21.16
CA ILE A 38 -5.43 19.60 20.09
C ILE A 38 -5.80 18.41 19.20
N ASP A 39 -7.10 18.25 18.93
CA ASP A 39 -7.62 17.25 17.99
C ASP A 39 -7.74 17.86 16.58
N LEU A 40 -6.80 17.49 15.69
CA LEU A 40 -6.76 17.96 14.30
C LEU A 40 -7.91 17.41 13.44
N ARG A 41 -8.62 16.39 13.89
CA ARG A 41 -9.78 15.81 13.17
C ARG A 41 -10.94 16.78 13.04
N GLN A 42 -11.00 17.80 13.91
CA GLN A 42 -12.01 18.85 13.87
C GLN A 42 -11.75 19.89 12.77
N ASP A 43 -10.54 19.94 12.23
CA ASP A 43 -10.12 20.88 11.19
C ASP A 43 -9.95 20.15 9.85
N LYS A 44 -10.86 20.42 8.89
CA LYS A 44 -10.85 19.79 7.58
C LYS A 44 -9.58 20.11 6.77
N GLN A 45 -9.05 21.32 6.90
CA GLN A 45 -7.82 21.71 6.18
C GLN A 45 -6.60 20.99 6.77
N ALA A 46 -6.53 20.89 8.09
CA ALA A 46 -5.49 20.13 8.75
C ALA A 46 -5.56 18.63 8.34
N LEU A 47 -6.75 18.06 8.34
CA LEU A 47 -6.96 16.66 7.96
C LEU A 47 -6.53 16.36 6.51
N GLN A 48 -6.83 17.27 5.57
CA GLN A 48 -6.39 17.14 4.19
C GLN A 48 -4.86 17.17 4.09
N ARG A 49 -4.21 18.11 4.75
CA ARG A 49 -2.75 18.20 4.78
C ARG A 49 -2.10 16.98 5.42
N LEU A 50 -2.70 16.43 6.47
CA LEU A 50 -2.24 15.18 7.09
C LEU A 50 -2.36 14.01 6.13
N THR A 51 -3.46 13.91 5.38
CA THR A 51 -3.68 12.84 4.40
C THR A 51 -2.66 12.90 3.27
N GLU A 52 -2.42 14.08 2.70
CA GLU A 52 -1.40 14.27 1.65
C GLU A 52 0.01 13.94 2.16
N ALA A 53 0.34 14.35 3.38
CA ALA A 53 1.62 14.04 4.00
C ALA A 53 1.78 12.54 4.30
N ALA A 54 0.71 11.87 4.71
CA ALA A 54 0.70 10.44 4.98
C ALA A 54 0.92 9.62 3.70
N GLU A 55 0.25 9.97 2.61
CA GLU A 55 0.44 9.33 1.31
C GLU A 55 1.89 9.49 0.82
N LYS A 56 2.42 10.70 0.91
CA LYS A 56 3.81 10.98 0.57
C LYS A 56 4.78 10.15 1.41
N ALA A 57 4.59 10.12 2.72
CA ALA A 57 5.43 9.35 3.64
C ALA A 57 5.36 7.84 3.34
N LYS A 58 4.18 7.29 3.05
CA LYS A 58 4.02 5.89 2.63
C LYS A 58 4.86 5.57 1.40
N ILE A 59 4.82 6.42 0.39
CA ILE A 59 5.59 6.26 -0.85
C ILE A 59 7.10 6.34 -0.56
N GLU A 60 7.53 7.33 0.21
CA GLU A 60 8.94 7.50 0.59
C GLU A 60 9.47 6.28 1.37
N LEU A 61 8.68 5.73 2.28
CA LEU A 61 9.04 4.58 3.11
C LEU A 61 9.14 3.26 2.33
N SER A 62 8.68 3.21 1.08
CA SER A 62 8.96 2.08 0.19
C SER A 62 10.42 2.06 -0.30
N ASN A 63 11.08 3.21 -0.32
CA ASN A 63 12.45 3.36 -0.83
C ASN A 63 13.46 3.79 0.25
N ALA A 64 12.99 4.40 1.34
CA ALA A 64 13.82 4.90 2.44
C ALA A 64 13.42 4.24 3.77
N THR A 65 14.33 4.25 4.72
CA THR A 65 14.10 3.70 6.06
C THR A 65 13.37 4.66 7.01
N GLN A 66 13.27 5.92 6.61
CA GLN A 66 12.55 6.96 7.35
C GLN A 66 12.01 8.03 6.40
N SER A 67 10.96 8.71 6.82
CA SER A 67 10.37 9.87 6.14
C SER A 67 10.20 11.00 7.15
N GLU A 68 10.60 12.20 6.76
CA GLU A 68 10.38 13.41 7.57
C GLU A 68 9.07 14.06 7.18
N ILE A 69 8.19 14.22 8.16
CA ILE A 69 6.88 14.84 8.00
C ILE A 69 6.92 16.19 8.68
N ASN A 70 6.92 17.25 7.86
CA ASN A 70 6.94 18.63 8.34
C ASN A 70 5.72 19.39 7.79
N LEU A 71 4.81 19.74 8.69
CA LEU A 71 3.58 20.48 8.39
C LEU A 71 3.55 21.79 9.20
N PRO A 72 4.21 22.87 8.72
CA PRO A 72 4.18 24.14 9.38
C PRO A 72 2.78 24.73 9.34
N PHE A 73 2.42 25.46 10.41
CA PHE A 73 1.11 26.11 10.54
C PHE A 73 -0.06 25.12 10.33
N ILE A 74 0.04 23.93 10.93
CA ILE A 74 -1.00 22.90 10.79
C ILE A 74 -2.33 23.35 11.42
N THR A 75 -2.26 24.14 12.48
CA THR A 75 -3.40 24.78 13.13
C THR A 75 -2.99 26.08 13.79
N ALA A 76 -3.96 26.95 14.06
CA ALA A 76 -3.78 28.20 14.81
C ALA A 76 -4.49 28.10 16.16
N THR A 77 -3.84 28.64 17.20
CA THR A 77 -4.38 28.74 18.55
C THR A 77 -4.32 30.19 19.03
N PRO A 78 -5.01 30.56 20.12
CA PRO A 78 -4.89 31.88 20.73
C PRO A 78 -3.45 32.24 21.13
N GLU A 79 -2.63 31.23 21.36
CA GLU A 79 -1.21 31.36 21.74
C GLU A 79 -0.27 31.47 20.54
N GLY A 80 -0.81 31.31 19.33
CA GLY A 80 -0.07 31.36 18.09
C GLY A 80 -0.23 30.11 17.22
N PRO A 81 0.45 30.05 16.05
CA PRO A 81 0.41 28.92 15.18
C PRO A 81 1.14 27.71 15.78
N LYS A 82 0.65 26.51 15.50
CA LYS A 82 1.28 25.25 15.86
C LYS A 82 1.76 24.52 14.61
N HIS A 83 2.84 23.79 14.76
CA HIS A 83 3.48 23.03 13.69
C HIS A 83 3.54 21.56 14.06
N LEU A 84 3.44 20.70 13.06
CA LEU A 84 3.69 19.26 13.21
C LEU A 84 5.02 18.95 12.53
N ASP A 85 5.94 18.40 13.28
CA ASP A 85 7.24 17.96 12.81
C ASP A 85 7.55 16.60 13.45
N LEU A 86 7.69 15.57 12.61
CA LEU A 86 7.84 14.18 13.06
C LEU A 86 8.62 13.39 12.02
N THR A 87 9.51 12.52 12.49
CA THR A 87 10.17 11.51 11.66
C THR A 87 9.45 10.17 11.85
N LEU A 88 8.93 9.62 10.76
CA LEU A 88 8.34 8.28 10.73
C LEU A 88 9.34 7.30 10.15
N THR A 89 9.67 6.25 10.91
CA THR A 89 10.52 5.16 10.41
C THR A 89 9.69 4.09 9.70
N ARG A 90 10.31 3.37 8.75
CA ARG A 90 9.68 2.21 8.11
C ARG A 90 9.25 1.17 9.14
N VAL A 91 10.09 0.87 10.11
CA VAL A 91 9.79 -0.10 11.17
C VAL A 91 8.55 0.31 11.95
N LYS A 92 8.43 1.59 12.31
CA LYS A 92 7.25 2.10 13.03
C LYS A 92 6.00 2.04 12.15
N PHE A 93 6.10 2.40 10.88
CA PHE A 93 4.99 2.30 9.93
C PHE A 93 4.51 0.85 9.77
N GLU A 94 5.42 -0.09 9.59
CA GLU A 94 5.09 -1.52 9.47
C GLU A 94 4.47 -2.08 10.76
N GLU A 95 4.92 -1.64 11.93
CA GLU A 95 4.30 -1.97 13.22
C GLU A 95 2.84 -1.46 13.28
N LEU A 96 2.61 -0.19 12.96
CA LEU A 96 1.28 0.41 12.92
C LEU A 96 0.34 -0.26 11.91
N ALA A 97 0.87 -0.68 10.77
CA ALA A 97 0.13 -1.30 9.68
C ALA A 97 0.07 -2.84 9.75
N SER A 98 0.59 -3.45 10.80
CA SER A 98 0.76 -4.91 10.89
C SER A 98 -0.53 -5.69 10.65
N SER A 99 -1.66 -5.21 11.17
CA SER A 99 -2.97 -5.85 10.95
C SER A 99 -3.43 -5.77 9.50
N LEU A 100 -3.16 -4.69 8.80
CA LEU A 100 -3.49 -4.53 7.38
C LEU A 100 -2.62 -5.44 6.51
N ILE A 101 -1.33 -5.55 6.84
CA ILE A 101 -0.40 -6.46 6.16
C ILE A 101 -0.86 -7.91 6.32
N ASP A 102 -1.25 -8.31 7.53
CA ASP A 102 -1.75 -9.66 7.78
C ASP A 102 -3.06 -9.95 7.04
N ARG A 103 -3.95 -8.97 6.88
CA ARG A 103 -5.16 -9.08 6.05
C ARG A 103 -4.86 -9.36 4.58
N CYS A 104 -3.73 -8.93 4.05
CA CYS A 104 -3.32 -9.26 2.68
C CYS A 104 -3.05 -10.76 2.50
N ARG A 105 -2.66 -11.47 3.55
CA ARG A 105 -2.34 -12.90 3.53
C ARG A 105 -3.57 -13.75 3.18
N VAL A 106 -4.70 -13.44 3.78
CA VAL A 106 -5.92 -14.24 3.68
C VAL A 106 -6.40 -14.44 2.23
N PRO A 107 -6.54 -13.39 1.39
CA PRO A 107 -6.92 -13.54 0.00
C PRO A 107 -5.92 -14.36 -0.82
N VAL A 108 -4.63 -14.24 -0.56
CA VAL A 108 -3.59 -15.01 -1.27
C VAL A 108 -3.74 -16.51 -0.97
N GLU A 109 -3.83 -16.86 0.30
CA GLU A 109 -4.02 -18.25 0.74
C GLU A 109 -5.35 -18.83 0.20
N GLN A 110 -6.42 -18.02 0.20
CA GLN A 110 -7.71 -18.44 -0.31
C GLN A 110 -7.68 -18.70 -1.82
N ALA A 111 -7.03 -17.82 -2.59
CA ALA A 111 -6.89 -18.00 -4.04
C ALA A 111 -6.12 -19.28 -4.38
N LEU A 112 -5.04 -19.57 -3.68
CA LEU A 112 -4.29 -20.82 -3.84
C LEU A 112 -5.15 -22.05 -3.53
N LYS A 113 -5.88 -22.01 -2.45
CA LYS A 113 -6.78 -23.09 -2.03
C LYS A 113 -7.90 -23.34 -3.06
N ASP A 114 -8.54 -22.29 -3.55
CA ASP A 114 -9.62 -22.38 -4.53
C ASP A 114 -9.13 -22.90 -5.88
N ALA A 115 -7.92 -22.51 -6.28
CA ALA A 115 -7.25 -23.03 -7.46
C ALA A 115 -6.73 -24.48 -7.28
N LYS A 116 -6.76 -25.00 -6.05
CA LYS A 116 -6.19 -26.32 -5.67
C LYS A 116 -4.70 -26.43 -5.99
N LEU A 117 -3.98 -25.31 -5.84
CA LEU A 117 -2.54 -25.23 -6.04
C LEU A 117 -1.82 -25.08 -4.71
N SER A 118 -0.70 -25.74 -4.58
CA SER A 118 0.29 -25.43 -3.55
C SER A 118 1.17 -24.26 -4.00
N SER A 119 1.79 -23.59 -3.04
CA SER A 119 2.73 -22.50 -3.34
C SER A 119 3.89 -22.92 -4.24
N GLY A 120 4.34 -24.17 -4.13
CA GLY A 120 5.42 -24.74 -4.95
C GLY A 120 5.05 -24.94 -6.44
N GLU A 121 3.75 -24.99 -6.76
CA GLU A 121 3.25 -25.17 -8.12
C GLU A 121 3.08 -23.86 -8.90
N LEU A 122 3.30 -22.72 -8.24
CA LEU A 122 3.33 -21.42 -8.91
C LEU A 122 4.61 -21.29 -9.75
N ASP A 123 4.48 -20.97 -11.02
CA ASP A 123 5.63 -20.68 -11.89
C ASP A 123 6.18 -19.28 -11.63
N GLU A 124 5.30 -18.29 -11.52
CA GLU A 124 5.66 -16.89 -11.38
C GLU A 124 4.64 -16.13 -10.54
N ILE A 125 5.11 -15.11 -9.85
CA ILE A 125 4.29 -14.17 -9.08
C ILE A 125 4.53 -12.78 -9.63
N VAL A 126 3.46 -12.18 -10.18
CA VAL A 126 3.49 -10.82 -10.71
C VAL A 126 2.72 -9.91 -9.75
N MET A 127 3.40 -8.91 -9.21
CA MET A 127 2.80 -7.94 -8.31
C MET A 127 2.35 -6.71 -9.08
N VAL A 128 1.12 -6.27 -8.80
CA VAL A 128 0.43 -5.20 -9.51
C VAL A 128 -0.14 -4.18 -8.52
N GLY A 129 -0.07 -2.91 -8.88
CA GLY A 129 -0.54 -1.80 -8.07
C GLY A 129 0.54 -1.17 -7.18
N GLY A 130 0.41 0.12 -6.90
CA GLY A 130 1.42 0.91 -6.17
C GLY A 130 1.75 0.38 -4.77
N SER A 131 0.77 -0.18 -4.06
CA SER A 131 0.97 -0.76 -2.72
C SER A 131 1.89 -1.98 -2.71
N THR A 132 2.10 -2.63 -3.86
CA THR A 132 3.05 -3.74 -3.99
C THR A 132 4.52 -3.31 -3.96
N ARG A 133 4.79 -2.01 -4.01
CA ARG A 133 6.13 -1.44 -3.80
C ARG A 133 6.55 -1.48 -2.33
N MET A 134 5.61 -1.63 -1.41
CA MET A 134 5.89 -1.70 0.03
C MET A 134 6.71 -2.96 0.36
N PRO A 135 7.88 -2.82 1.00
CA PRO A 135 8.72 -3.97 1.36
C PRO A 135 8.00 -5.02 2.20
N ALA A 136 7.16 -4.60 3.15
CA ALA A 136 6.39 -5.52 3.99
C ALA A 136 5.38 -6.37 3.20
N VAL A 137 4.78 -5.82 2.15
CA VAL A 137 3.88 -6.56 1.25
C VAL A 137 4.65 -7.58 0.41
N GLN A 138 5.81 -7.19 -0.12
CA GLN A 138 6.69 -8.09 -0.88
C GLN A 138 7.18 -9.25 0.00
N GLU A 139 7.60 -8.95 1.23
CA GLU A 139 8.04 -9.96 2.20
C GLU A 139 6.91 -10.92 2.59
N LEU A 140 5.69 -10.42 2.75
CA LEU A 140 4.51 -11.25 3.01
C LEU A 140 4.27 -12.24 1.87
N VAL A 141 4.27 -11.77 0.62
CA VAL A 141 4.08 -12.61 -0.57
C VAL A 141 5.15 -13.67 -0.66
N LYS A 142 6.40 -13.31 -0.46
CA LYS A 142 7.52 -14.26 -0.41
C LYS A 142 7.36 -15.31 0.68
N ARG A 143 6.91 -14.92 1.85
CA ARG A 143 6.67 -15.83 2.98
C ARG A 143 5.55 -16.83 2.70
N VAL A 144 4.44 -16.37 2.12
CA VAL A 144 3.28 -17.20 1.81
C VAL A 144 3.53 -18.13 0.64
N THR A 145 4.23 -17.67 -0.38
CA THR A 145 4.45 -18.41 -1.62
C THR A 145 5.79 -19.15 -1.69
N GLY A 146 6.74 -18.78 -0.84
CA GLY A 146 8.11 -19.31 -0.90
C GLY A 146 8.92 -18.85 -2.11
N LYS A 147 8.42 -17.90 -2.90
CA LYS A 147 9.07 -17.39 -4.12
C LYS A 147 9.22 -15.87 -4.08
N ASP A 148 10.28 -15.39 -4.68
CA ASP A 148 10.46 -13.96 -4.90
C ASP A 148 9.49 -13.46 -5.98
N PRO A 149 8.79 -12.33 -5.75
CA PRO A 149 7.94 -11.73 -6.77
C PRO A 149 8.76 -11.26 -7.96
N ASN A 150 8.17 -11.35 -9.18
CA ASN A 150 8.73 -10.77 -10.38
C ASN A 150 8.73 -9.23 -10.26
N GLN A 151 9.93 -8.65 -10.37
CA GLN A 151 10.14 -7.18 -10.32
C GLN A 151 10.51 -6.59 -11.70
N THR A 152 10.42 -7.37 -12.77
CA THR A 152 10.76 -6.90 -14.12
C THR A 152 9.65 -6.08 -14.78
N VAL A 153 8.43 -6.21 -14.28
CA VAL A 153 7.27 -5.44 -14.74
C VAL A 153 7.05 -4.21 -13.86
N ASN A 154 6.65 -3.11 -14.48
CA ASN A 154 6.25 -1.92 -13.74
C ASN A 154 4.86 -2.15 -13.11
N PRO A 155 4.72 -2.18 -11.78
CA PRO A 155 3.45 -2.47 -11.11
C PRO A 155 2.36 -1.42 -11.35
N ASP A 156 2.72 -0.21 -11.76
CA ASP A 156 1.78 0.87 -12.03
C ASP A 156 1.22 0.81 -13.47
N GLU A 157 1.98 0.24 -14.40
CA GLU A 157 1.67 0.25 -15.84
C GLU A 157 1.27 -1.12 -16.39
N VAL A 158 1.61 -2.21 -15.71
CA VAL A 158 1.47 -3.58 -16.25
C VAL A 158 0.04 -3.94 -16.63
N VAL A 159 -0.96 -3.40 -15.91
CA VAL A 159 -2.38 -3.63 -16.23
C VAL A 159 -2.73 -3.02 -17.58
N ALA A 160 -2.30 -1.79 -17.85
CA ALA A 160 -2.53 -1.11 -19.11
C ALA A 160 -1.82 -1.82 -20.27
N VAL A 161 -0.58 -2.26 -20.06
CA VAL A 161 0.18 -3.04 -21.03
C VAL A 161 -0.52 -4.37 -21.34
N GLY A 162 -0.96 -5.09 -20.30
CA GLY A 162 -1.69 -6.36 -20.47
C GLY A 162 -3.02 -6.17 -21.20
N ALA A 163 -3.75 -5.10 -20.89
CA ALA A 163 -5.00 -4.76 -21.58
C ALA A 163 -4.76 -4.45 -23.07
N ALA A 164 -3.70 -3.76 -23.40
CA ALA A 164 -3.33 -3.46 -24.79
C ALA A 164 -2.97 -4.72 -25.56
N ILE A 165 -2.19 -5.64 -24.96
CA ILE A 165 -1.85 -6.93 -25.56
C ILE A 165 -3.11 -7.76 -25.80
N GLN A 166 -3.98 -7.86 -24.80
CA GLN A 166 -5.24 -8.59 -24.93
C GLN A 166 -6.16 -8.00 -26.01
N GLY A 167 -6.20 -6.66 -26.11
CA GLY A 167 -6.90 -5.98 -27.19
C GLY A 167 -6.36 -6.35 -28.58
N GLY A 168 -5.04 -6.40 -28.73
CA GLY A 168 -4.38 -6.84 -29.97
C GLY A 168 -4.67 -8.31 -30.32
N VAL A 169 -4.71 -9.20 -29.33
CA VAL A 169 -5.11 -10.60 -29.52
C VAL A 169 -6.55 -10.70 -30.01
N LEU A 170 -7.48 -9.97 -29.39
CA LEU A 170 -8.89 -9.96 -29.80
C LEU A 170 -9.10 -9.33 -31.18
N ALA A 171 -8.28 -8.36 -31.58
CA ALA A 171 -8.29 -7.77 -32.91
C ALA A 171 -7.61 -8.66 -33.97
N GLY A 172 -6.92 -9.73 -33.57
CA GLY A 172 -6.16 -10.60 -34.46
C GLY A 172 -4.82 -10.03 -34.94
N GLU A 173 -4.33 -8.97 -34.29
CA GLU A 173 -3.06 -8.31 -34.62
C GLU A 173 -1.86 -8.95 -33.91
N VAL A 174 -2.12 -9.65 -32.80
CA VAL A 174 -1.12 -10.36 -31.99
C VAL A 174 -1.53 -11.83 -31.89
N LYS A 175 -0.56 -12.74 -32.06
CA LYS A 175 -0.76 -14.18 -31.94
C LYS A 175 -0.28 -14.72 -30.61
#